data_ed13426af6337c00f807649922250867
#
_entry.id   ed13426af6337c00f807649922250867
#
_cell.length_a   1.000
_cell.length_b   1.000
_cell.length_c   1.000
_cell.angle_alpha   90.00
_cell.angle_beta   90.00
_cell.angle_gamma   90.00
#
_symmetry.space_group_name_H-M   'P 1'
#
loop_
_entity.id
_entity.type
_entity.pdbx_description
1 polymer ?
#
loop_
_entity_poly.entity_id
_entity_poly.type
_entity_poly.pdbx_seq_one_letter_code
_entity_poly.pdbx_strand_id
1 'polypeptide(L)'
;EHRDLMQQAELVYSYKDKAYHLNCEEFLKNKELFALVKVMLGSRCLPKEDVLRLISKLKRFTTTQDREKFDKLVRKEIYHYHEVKTDCNSLIDTLWKLIQVIDEKRPITITYYKMNREAVKRKIKPVSLMFSEYYFYLIAYAFDDDQYLPKFFRADRIVSMTEHQEHFTLERKYDFDEGDLREKNQFLFPGKTERIRFAFSGLSVQAILDRLPTAKVVEQNGRTSIIEAEVNHGRGIIMYLLSQGAWVKVLSPQSLVDEMQEELHQMLALYEKA
;
A
#
# COMPACT_ATOMS: atom_id res chain seq x y z
N GLU A 1 5.17 22.57 -17.90
CA GLU A 1 4.66 22.14 -16.57
C GLU A 1 5.01 23.09 -15.43
N HIS A 2 6.22 23.72 -15.38
CA HIS A 2 6.56 24.68 -14.31
C HIS A 2 6.02 26.10 -14.54
N ARG A 3 5.62 26.46 -15.77
CA ARG A 3 5.09 27.82 -16.06
C ARG A 3 3.67 28.01 -15.55
N ASP A 4 2.84 26.98 -15.56
CA ASP A 4 1.44 27.09 -15.12
C ASP A 4 1.30 27.30 -13.62
N LEU A 5 2.22 26.68 -12.82
CA LEU A 5 2.29 26.89 -11.37
C LEU A 5 2.71 28.30 -10.98
N MET A 6 3.53 28.97 -11.81
CA MET A 6 3.95 30.35 -11.56
C MET A 6 2.90 31.39 -11.96
N GLN A 7 1.94 31.05 -12.82
CA GLN A 7 0.85 31.95 -13.21
C GLN A 7 -0.22 32.13 -12.14
N GLN A 8 -0.28 31.25 -11.15
CA GLN A 8 -1.24 31.29 -10.04
C GLN A 8 -0.66 31.93 -8.77
N ALA A 9 0.61 32.32 -8.78
CA ALA A 9 1.28 32.94 -7.66
C ALA A 9 1.05 34.46 -7.69
N GLU A 10 0.34 34.98 -6.72
CA GLU A 10 0.10 36.42 -6.57
C GLU A 10 1.16 37.08 -5.68
N LEU A 11 1.84 38.10 -6.19
CA LEU A 11 2.81 38.85 -5.43
C LEU A 11 2.09 39.97 -4.65
N VAL A 12 1.92 39.76 -3.36
CA VAL A 12 1.20 40.70 -2.46
C VAL A 12 2.21 41.46 -1.63
N TYR A 13 2.09 42.81 -1.63
CA TYR A 13 2.90 43.66 -0.75
C TYR A 13 2.28 43.75 0.63
N SER A 14 3.02 43.36 1.67
CA SER A 14 2.63 43.55 3.07
C SER A 14 3.16 44.89 3.61
N TYR A 15 2.26 45.81 3.89
CA TYR A 15 2.61 47.10 4.53
C TYR A 15 3.14 46.91 5.94
N LYS A 16 2.76 45.84 6.63
CA LYS A 16 3.21 45.53 7.99
C LYS A 16 4.67 45.11 8.01
N ASP A 17 5.08 44.28 7.09
CA ASP A 17 6.45 43.72 7.03
C ASP A 17 7.34 44.51 6.06
N LYS A 18 6.76 45.48 5.35
CA LYS A 18 7.42 46.26 4.27
C LYS A 18 8.13 45.39 3.26
N ALA A 19 7.50 44.26 2.90
CA ALA A 19 8.06 43.26 2.00
C ALA A 19 7.00 42.70 1.05
N TYR A 20 7.47 42.22 -0.07
CA TYR A 20 6.62 41.43 -0.98
C TYR A 20 6.56 39.96 -0.52
N HIS A 21 5.35 39.45 -0.41
CA HIS A 21 5.08 38.05 -0.14
C HIS A 21 4.47 37.40 -1.37
N LEU A 22 4.95 36.21 -1.66
CA LEU A 22 4.35 35.39 -2.69
C LEU A 22 3.15 34.66 -2.06
N ASN A 23 1.93 35.07 -2.43
CA ASN A 23 0.73 34.37 -2.00
C ASN A 23 0.52 33.16 -2.92
N CYS A 24 0.79 31.99 -2.39
CA CYS A 24 0.68 30.71 -3.10
C CYS A 24 -0.14 29.77 -2.22
N GLU A 25 -1.45 29.92 -2.22
CA GLU A 25 -2.33 29.03 -1.44
C GLU A 25 -2.25 27.57 -1.89
N GLU A 26 -1.85 27.35 -3.14
CA GLU A 26 -1.71 26.03 -3.75
C GLU A 26 -0.37 25.33 -3.43
N PHE A 27 0.61 26.03 -2.84
CA PHE A 27 1.86 25.39 -2.44
C PHE A 27 1.72 24.70 -1.08
N LEU A 28 2.35 23.53 -0.97
CA LEU A 28 2.42 22.78 0.28
C LEU A 28 2.99 23.64 1.41
N LYS A 29 2.21 23.80 2.48
CA LYS A 29 2.67 24.46 3.71
C LYS A 29 3.69 23.57 4.41
N ASN A 30 4.57 24.17 5.22
CA ASN A 30 5.61 23.43 5.95
C ASN A 30 5.06 22.24 6.75
N LYS A 31 3.88 22.36 7.36
CA LYS A 31 3.23 21.29 8.11
C LYS A 31 2.78 20.12 7.22
N GLU A 32 2.30 20.42 6.03
CA GLU A 32 1.85 19.41 5.05
C GLU A 32 3.05 18.66 4.47
N LEU A 33 4.08 19.40 4.09
CA LEU A 33 5.34 18.86 3.62
C LEU A 33 6.00 17.96 4.65
N PHE A 34 5.98 18.37 5.94
CA PHE A 34 6.50 17.54 7.03
C PHE A 34 5.69 16.24 7.18
N ALA A 35 4.36 16.30 7.12
CA ALA A 35 3.51 15.11 7.16
C ALA A 35 3.80 14.15 6.01
N LEU A 36 3.93 14.65 4.77
CA LEU A 36 4.28 13.83 3.61
C LEU A 36 5.63 13.12 3.77
N VAL A 37 6.64 13.85 4.26
CA VAL A 37 7.98 13.26 4.48
C VAL A 37 7.93 12.21 5.60
N LYS A 38 7.15 12.42 6.66
CA LYS A 38 6.96 11.41 7.72
C LYS A 38 6.32 10.13 7.18
N VAL A 39 5.29 10.25 6.35
CA VAL A 39 4.66 9.10 5.68
C VAL A 39 5.66 8.40 4.76
N MET A 40 6.41 9.15 3.95
CA MET A 40 7.42 8.59 3.04
C MET A 40 8.52 7.84 3.80
N LEU A 41 9.04 8.39 4.89
CA LEU A 41 10.04 7.72 5.72
C LEU A 41 9.45 6.47 6.42
N GLY A 42 8.24 6.58 6.96
CA GLY A 42 7.56 5.47 7.64
C GLY A 42 7.21 4.31 6.71
N SER A 43 6.91 4.60 5.44
CA SER A 43 6.56 3.57 4.46
C SER A 43 7.74 2.65 4.09
N ARG A 44 8.98 3.14 4.14
CA ARG A 44 10.20 2.42 3.77
C ARG A 44 10.21 1.82 2.35
N CYS A 45 9.28 2.26 1.51
CA CYS A 45 9.00 1.65 0.21
C CYS A 45 9.98 2.05 -0.90
N LEU A 46 10.74 3.11 -0.70
CA LEU A 46 11.68 3.63 -1.69
C LEU A 46 13.14 3.39 -1.27
N PRO A 47 14.07 3.24 -2.23
CA PRO A 47 15.49 3.24 -1.95
C PRO A 47 15.93 4.50 -1.20
N LYS A 48 16.91 4.37 -0.30
CA LYS A 48 17.38 5.48 0.54
C LYS A 48 17.82 6.70 -0.27
N GLU A 49 18.50 6.45 -1.37
CA GLU A 49 18.97 7.52 -2.27
C GLU A 49 17.79 8.31 -2.86
N ASP A 50 16.73 7.61 -3.29
CA ASP A 50 15.51 8.25 -3.80
C ASP A 50 14.81 9.07 -2.73
N VAL A 51 14.70 8.55 -1.51
CA VAL A 51 14.12 9.26 -0.37
C VAL A 51 14.90 10.54 -0.08
N LEU A 52 16.23 10.47 0.00
CA LEU A 52 17.07 11.64 0.24
C LEU A 52 16.95 12.68 -0.87
N ARG A 53 16.91 12.22 -2.12
CA ARG A 53 16.71 13.07 -3.29
C ARG A 53 15.36 13.78 -3.26
N LEU A 54 14.29 13.05 -2.94
CA LEU A 54 12.94 13.60 -2.84
C LEU A 54 12.82 14.59 -1.68
N ILE A 55 13.32 14.26 -0.50
CA ILE A 55 13.36 15.18 0.65
C ILE A 55 14.11 16.47 0.29
N SER A 56 15.27 16.36 -0.38
CA SER A 56 16.03 17.54 -0.81
C SER A 56 15.24 18.44 -1.76
N LYS A 57 14.46 17.84 -2.69
CA LYS A 57 13.59 18.60 -3.59
C LYS A 57 12.45 19.27 -2.84
N LEU A 58 11.76 18.52 -1.98
CA LEU A 58 10.63 19.01 -1.17
C LEU A 58 11.05 20.18 -0.26
N LYS A 59 12.21 20.11 0.35
CA LYS A 59 12.77 21.19 1.20
C LYS A 59 12.97 22.52 0.46
N ARG A 60 13.06 22.53 -0.87
CA ARG A 60 13.16 23.78 -1.64
C ARG A 60 11.91 24.63 -1.54
N PHE A 61 10.77 24.04 -1.20
CA PHE A 61 9.50 24.75 -0.98
C PHE A 61 9.38 25.34 0.42
N THR A 62 10.41 25.21 1.28
CA THR A 62 10.43 25.77 2.63
C THR A 62 11.39 26.93 2.76
N THR A 63 11.22 27.79 3.79
CA THR A 63 12.16 28.86 4.14
C THR A 63 13.48 28.27 4.66
N THR A 64 14.57 29.05 4.61
CA THR A 64 15.88 28.59 5.13
C THR A 64 15.81 28.20 6.60
N GLN A 65 15.09 28.99 7.42
CA GLN A 65 14.91 28.73 8.85
C GLN A 65 14.16 27.42 9.11
N ASP A 66 13.14 27.14 8.32
CA ASP A 66 12.35 25.92 8.48
C ASP A 66 13.09 24.69 7.95
N ARG A 67 13.99 24.83 6.96
CA ARG A 67 14.86 23.74 6.52
C ARG A 67 15.73 23.19 7.65
N GLU A 68 16.32 24.06 8.45
CA GLU A 68 17.13 23.62 9.59
C GLU A 68 16.31 22.88 10.64
N LYS A 69 15.10 23.38 10.95
CA LYS A 69 14.18 22.68 11.86
C LYS A 69 13.78 21.32 11.29
N PHE A 70 13.44 21.29 10.00
CA PHE A 70 13.06 20.08 9.29
C PHE A 70 14.17 19.02 9.36
N ASP A 71 15.42 19.40 9.07
CA ASP A 71 16.56 18.49 9.12
C ASP A 71 16.78 17.92 10.53
N LYS A 72 16.63 18.71 11.57
CA LYS A 72 16.72 18.25 12.96
C LYS A 72 15.65 17.20 13.27
N LEU A 73 14.40 17.43 12.81
CA LEU A 73 13.26 16.56 13.09
C LEU A 73 13.33 15.19 12.38
N VAL A 74 13.87 15.13 11.16
CA VAL A 74 13.91 13.88 10.38
C VAL A 74 15.25 13.17 10.43
N ARG A 75 16.31 13.79 10.96
CA ARG A 75 17.69 13.27 10.93
C ARG A 75 17.83 11.85 11.51
N LYS A 76 17.20 11.59 12.65
CA LYS A 76 17.28 10.27 13.28
C LYS A 76 16.58 9.20 12.44
N GLU A 77 15.44 9.51 11.85
CA GLU A 77 14.71 8.58 10.99
C GLU A 77 15.47 8.28 9.71
N ILE A 78 16.07 9.30 9.09
CA ILE A 78 16.94 9.13 7.92
C ILE A 78 18.17 8.27 8.27
N TYR A 79 18.77 8.49 9.44
CA TYR A 79 19.94 7.71 9.88
C TYR A 79 19.59 6.22 10.02
N HIS A 80 18.45 5.91 10.63
CA HIS A 80 17.94 4.56 10.83
C HIS A 80 17.03 4.06 9.69
N TYR A 81 17.00 4.75 8.57
CA TYR A 81 16.19 4.33 7.44
C TYR A 81 16.75 3.05 6.81
N HIS A 82 15.97 2.00 6.89
CA HIS A 82 16.25 0.71 6.27
C HIS A 82 15.22 0.48 5.17
N GLU A 83 15.64 0.66 3.94
CA GLU A 83 14.83 0.44 2.75
C GLU A 83 14.49 -1.03 2.54
N VAL A 84 13.41 -1.28 1.84
CA VAL A 84 13.13 -2.60 1.29
C VAL A 84 14.04 -2.85 0.09
N LYS A 85 14.67 -4.04 0.05
CA LYS A 85 15.53 -4.41 -1.08
C LYS A 85 14.70 -4.51 -2.36
N THR A 86 15.19 -3.92 -3.44
CA THR A 86 14.58 -3.93 -4.76
C THR A 86 15.43 -4.70 -5.76
N ASP A 87 14.78 -5.35 -6.72
CA ASP A 87 15.43 -6.06 -7.82
C ASP A 87 15.39 -5.26 -9.12
N CYS A 88 14.57 -4.21 -9.18
CA CYS A 88 14.50 -3.30 -10.32
C CYS A 88 15.60 -2.23 -10.26
N ASN A 89 16.05 -1.75 -11.43
CA ASN A 89 17.08 -0.72 -11.53
C ASN A 89 16.63 0.64 -10.95
N SER A 90 15.38 1.02 -11.17
CA SER A 90 14.78 2.25 -10.65
C SER A 90 13.30 1.97 -10.34
N LEU A 91 12.95 2.01 -9.06
CA LEU A 91 11.55 1.77 -8.66
C LEU A 91 10.64 2.90 -9.16
N ILE A 92 11.05 4.15 -9.02
CA ILE A 92 10.24 5.31 -9.43
C ILE A 92 9.95 5.27 -10.95
N ASP A 93 10.96 4.97 -11.77
CA ASP A 93 10.77 4.88 -13.22
C ASP A 93 9.90 3.67 -13.59
N THR A 94 10.05 2.56 -12.87
CA THR A 94 9.20 1.37 -13.04
C THR A 94 7.74 1.69 -12.72
N LEU A 95 7.48 2.37 -11.60
CA LEU A 95 6.13 2.78 -11.23
C LEU A 95 5.52 3.72 -12.27
N TRP A 96 6.30 4.68 -12.77
CA TRP A 96 5.83 5.61 -13.80
C TRP A 96 5.42 4.89 -15.09
N LYS A 97 6.27 3.99 -15.57
CA LYS A 97 5.95 3.16 -16.75
C LYS A 97 4.71 2.29 -16.53
N LEU A 98 4.57 1.70 -15.33
CA LEU A 98 3.39 0.90 -15.00
C LEU A 98 2.11 1.74 -15.04
N ILE A 99 2.13 2.97 -14.52
CA ILE A 99 0.98 3.88 -14.58
C ILE A 99 0.62 4.19 -16.04
N GLN A 100 1.61 4.46 -16.91
CA GLN A 100 1.36 4.73 -18.32
C GLN A 100 0.69 3.55 -19.03
N VAL A 101 1.21 2.33 -18.87
CA VAL A 101 0.62 1.14 -19.54
C VAL A 101 -0.75 0.77 -18.98
N ILE A 102 -1.05 1.09 -17.71
CA ILE A 102 -2.38 0.94 -17.11
C ILE A 102 -3.36 1.92 -17.76
N ASP A 103 -2.98 3.19 -17.84
CA ASP A 103 -3.81 4.26 -18.45
C ASP A 103 -4.11 3.96 -19.93
N GLU A 104 -3.10 3.55 -20.68
CA GLU A 104 -3.20 3.20 -22.08
C GLU A 104 -3.81 1.81 -22.31
N LYS A 105 -4.09 1.02 -21.27
CA LYS A 105 -4.59 -0.37 -21.36
C LYS A 105 -3.75 -1.24 -22.28
N ARG A 106 -2.41 -1.16 -22.17
CA ARG A 106 -1.48 -1.96 -22.97
C ARG A 106 -1.06 -3.21 -22.21
N PRO A 107 -1.09 -4.39 -22.84
CA PRO A 107 -0.48 -5.59 -22.27
C PRO A 107 1.03 -5.41 -22.17
N ILE A 108 1.61 -6.03 -21.15
CA ILE A 108 3.06 -6.03 -20.95
C ILE A 108 3.58 -7.44 -20.73
N THR A 109 4.82 -7.67 -21.11
CA THR A 109 5.57 -8.87 -20.67
C THR A 109 6.57 -8.44 -19.62
N ILE A 110 6.44 -8.98 -18.41
CA ILE A 110 7.37 -8.73 -17.31
C ILE A 110 8.31 -9.93 -17.11
N THR A 111 9.57 -9.64 -16.78
CA THR A 111 10.47 -10.61 -16.13
C THR A 111 10.40 -10.34 -14.63
N TYR A 112 9.99 -11.32 -13.86
CA TYR A 112 9.63 -11.19 -12.46
C TYR A 112 10.32 -12.23 -11.59
N TYR A 113 10.88 -11.81 -10.45
CA TYR A 113 11.40 -12.75 -9.45
C TYR A 113 10.31 -13.19 -8.47
N LYS A 114 10.02 -14.50 -8.45
CA LYS A 114 9.17 -15.11 -7.43
C LYS A 114 9.84 -15.08 -6.04
N MET A 115 9.11 -15.50 -5.01
CA MET A 115 9.63 -15.57 -3.64
C MET A 115 10.86 -16.50 -3.52
N ASN A 116 10.90 -17.59 -4.28
CA ASN A 116 12.02 -18.53 -4.36
C ASN A 116 13.17 -18.04 -5.25
N ARG A 117 13.16 -16.77 -5.67
CA ARG A 117 14.16 -16.13 -6.57
C ARG A 117 14.22 -16.70 -7.98
N GLU A 118 13.26 -17.53 -8.38
CA GLU A 118 13.11 -17.98 -9.75
C GLU A 118 12.64 -16.83 -10.65
N ALA A 119 13.36 -16.57 -11.74
CA ALA A 119 12.95 -15.60 -12.74
C ALA A 119 11.92 -16.22 -13.69
N VAL A 120 10.77 -15.56 -13.81
CA VAL A 120 9.70 -15.99 -14.72
C VAL A 120 9.29 -14.86 -15.64
N LYS A 121 8.94 -15.21 -16.88
CA LYS A 121 8.31 -14.28 -17.82
C LYS A 121 6.80 -14.46 -17.78
N ARG A 122 6.06 -13.34 -17.74
CA ARG A 122 4.59 -13.33 -17.75
C ARG A 122 4.10 -12.23 -18.67
N LYS A 123 3.22 -12.57 -19.61
CA LYS A 123 2.42 -11.61 -20.37
C LYS A 123 1.14 -11.37 -19.57
N ILE A 124 0.84 -10.09 -19.29
CA ILE A 124 -0.23 -9.69 -18.38
C ILE A 124 -0.96 -8.47 -18.91
N LYS A 125 -2.20 -8.28 -18.46
CA LYS A 125 -3.03 -7.10 -18.66
C LYS A 125 -3.01 -6.28 -17.36
N PRO A 126 -2.20 -5.22 -17.24
CA PRO A 126 -2.09 -4.40 -16.05
C PRO A 126 -3.36 -3.60 -15.84
N VAL A 127 -3.91 -3.57 -14.63
CA VAL A 127 -5.20 -2.89 -14.35
C VAL A 127 -5.10 -1.86 -13.24
N SER A 128 -4.19 -2.03 -12.28
CA SER A 128 -4.03 -1.09 -11.16
C SER A 128 -2.64 -1.17 -10.54
N LEU A 129 -2.26 -0.08 -9.86
CA LEU A 129 -1.03 0.01 -9.08
C LEU A 129 -1.38 0.46 -7.66
N MET A 130 -1.23 -0.42 -6.68
CA MET A 130 -1.54 -0.15 -5.28
C MET A 130 -0.30 -0.14 -4.40
N PHE A 131 -0.31 0.73 -3.38
CA PHE A 131 0.63 0.66 -2.27
C PHE A 131 -0.01 -0.05 -1.08
N SER A 132 0.68 -1.06 -0.54
CA SER A 132 0.25 -1.77 0.67
C SER A 132 1.46 -2.18 1.50
N GLU A 133 1.41 -1.92 2.81
CA GLU A 133 2.47 -2.15 3.79
C GLU A 133 3.77 -1.41 3.40
N TYR A 134 4.69 -2.08 2.73
CA TYR A 134 6.00 -1.55 2.34
C TYR A 134 6.23 -1.59 0.82
N TYR A 135 5.26 -2.06 0.04
CA TYR A 135 5.47 -2.37 -1.37
C TYR A 135 4.42 -1.77 -2.27
N PHE A 136 4.84 -1.44 -3.48
CA PHE A 136 3.93 -1.20 -4.58
C PHE A 136 3.61 -2.52 -5.28
N TYR A 137 2.33 -2.75 -5.52
CA TYR A 137 1.83 -3.95 -6.18
C TYR A 137 1.16 -3.57 -7.48
N LEU A 138 1.66 -4.15 -8.57
CA LEU A 138 0.96 -4.17 -9.82
C LEU A 138 -0.13 -5.25 -9.75
N ILE A 139 -1.36 -4.85 -10.00
CA ILE A 139 -2.49 -5.76 -10.12
C ILE A 139 -2.74 -5.97 -11.61
N ALA A 140 -2.81 -7.21 -12.02
CA ALA A 140 -2.96 -7.56 -13.43
C ALA A 140 -3.68 -8.90 -13.58
N TYR A 141 -4.33 -9.07 -14.74
CA TYR A 141 -4.83 -10.37 -15.18
C TYR A 141 -3.79 -11.06 -16.04
N ALA A 142 -3.74 -12.39 -15.99
CA ALA A 142 -2.93 -13.14 -16.95
C ALA A 142 -3.49 -12.94 -18.37
N PHE A 143 -2.62 -12.86 -19.37
CA PHE A 143 -3.05 -12.52 -20.74
C PHE A 143 -3.99 -13.57 -21.31
N ASP A 144 -3.71 -14.83 -21.06
CA ASP A 144 -4.42 -16.00 -21.60
C ASP A 144 -5.39 -16.64 -20.59
N ASP A 145 -5.77 -15.90 -19.53
CA ASP A 145 -6.66 -16.40 -18.46
C ASP A 145 -8.06 -15.77 -18.62
N ASP A 146 -9.02 -16.59 -19.03
CA ASP A 146 -10.41 -16.21 -19.20
C ASP A 146 -11.19 -16.10 -17.87
N GLN A 147 -10.59 -16.53 -16.77
CA GLN A 147 -11.21 -16.42 -15.43
C GLN A 147 -11.08 -15.03 -14.83
N TYR A 148 -10.19 -14.20 -15.36
CA TYR A 148 -9.90 -12.86 -14.89
C TYR A 148 -9.68 -12.78 -13.37
N LEU A 149 -8.93 -13.73 -12.82
CA LEU A 149 -8.52 -13.69 -11.43
C LEU A 149 -7.35 -12.73 -11.27
N PRO A 150 -7.47 -11.68 -10.43
CA PRO A 150 -6.41 -10.71 -10.24
C PRO A 150 -5.17 -11.37 -9.64
N LYS A 151 -4.01 -11.06 -10.20
CA LYS A 151 -2.69 -11.46 -9.72
C LYS A 151 -1.94 -10.25 -9.23
N PHE A 152 -1.23 -10.40 -8.12
CA PHE A 152 -0.50 -9.33 -7.45
C PHE A 152 1.00 -9.52 -7.68
N PHE A 153 1.64 -8.52 -8.29
CA PHE A 153 3.08 -8.52 -8.56
C PHE A 153 3.72 -7.36 -7.82
N ARG A 154 4.69 -7.62 -6.98
CA ARG A 154 5.48 -6.57 -6.36
C ARG A 154 6.29 -5.83 -7.42
N ALA A 155 6.08 -4.51 -7.55
CA ALA A 155 6.73 -3.71 -8.58
C ALA A 155 8.26 -3.71 -8.46
N ASP A 156 8.79 -3.77 -7.23
CA ASP A 156 10.21 -3.84 -6.92
C ASP A 156 10.90 -5.14 -7.37
N ARG A 157 10.13 -6.19 -7.71
CA ARG A 157 10.63 -7.46 -8.24
C ARG A 157 10.56 -7.59 -9.76
N ILE A 158 10.08 -6.55 -10.44
CA ILE A 158 10.04 -6.50 -11.91
C ILE A 158 11.42 -6.08 -12.41
N VAL A 159 12.14 -7.03 -13.00
CA VAL A 159 13.50 -6.82 -13.51
C VAL A 159 13.49 -6.13 -14.87
N SER A 160 12.55 -6.52 -15.72
CA SER A 160 12.36 -5.91 -17.03
C SER A 160 10.90 -5.95 -17.45
N MET A 161 10.54 -5.00 -18.31
CA MET A 161 9.21 -4.85 -18.86
C MET A 161 9.30 -4.57 -20.35
N THR A 162 8.49 -5.28 -21.14
CA THR A 162 8.32 -5.05 -22.57
C THR A 162 6.85 -4.72 -22.83
N GLU A 163 6.59 -3.55 -23.38
CA GLU A 163 5.25 -3.11 -23.76
C GLU A 163 4.84 -3.71 -25.12
N HIS A 164 3.56 -4.00 -25.26
CA HIS A 164 2.98 -4.42 -26.54
C HIS A 164 2.17 -3.29 -27.15
N GLN A 165 2.14 -3.23 -28.47
CA GLN A 165 1.43 -2.16 -29.19
C GLN A 165 -0.10 -2.32 -29.19
N GLU A 166 -0.57 -3.55 -28.98
CA GLU A 166 -1.99 -3.86 -28.86
C GLU A 166 -2.61 -3.24 -27.60
N HIS A 167 -3.90 -2.94 -27.65
CA HIS A 167 -4.67 -2.54 -26.48
C HIS A 167 -5.58 -3.69 -26.06
N PHE A 168 -5.80 -3.84 -24.77
CA PHE A 168 -6.80 -4.79 -24.27
C PHE A 168 -8.04 -4.06 -23.80
N THR A 169 -9.18 -4.74 -23.90
CA THR A 169 -10.45 -4.31 -23.32
C THR A 169 -10.86 -5.31 -22.25
N LEU A 170 -11.47 -4.82 -21.18
CA LEU A 170 -12.09 -5.66 -20.17
C LEU A 170 -13.60 -5.48 -20.26
N GLU A 171 -14.35 -6.56 -20.14
CA GLU A 171 -15.77 -6.45 -19.92
C GLU A 171 -16.03 -5.76 -18.57
N ARG A 172 -17.10 -4.96 -18.48
CA ARG A 172 -17.42 -4.17 -17.29
C ARG A 172 -17.48 -4.98 -15.99
N LYS A 173 -17.86 -6.24 -16.07
CA LYS A 173 -17.87 -7.16 -14.92
C LYS A 173 -16.48 -7.52 -14.36
N TYR A 174 -15.42 -7.26 -15.13
CA TYR A 174 -14.02 -7.47 -14.74
C TYR A 174 -13.29 -6.14 -14.50
N ASP A 175 -14.05 -5.04 -14.49
CA ASP A 175 -13.50 -3.76 -14.09
C ASP A 175 -13.03 -3.85 -12.63
N PHE A 176 -11.77 -3.46 -12.42
CA PHE A 176 -11.11 -3.66 -11.15
C PHE A 176 -11.40 -2.49 -10.22
N ASP A 177 -12.02 -2.77 -9.07
CA ASP A 177 -12.29 -1.78 -8.04
C ASP A 177 -11.20 -1.83 -6.96
N GLU A 178 -10.32 -0.81 -6.96
CA GLU A 178 -9.27 -0.66 -5.96
C GLU A 178 -9.82 -0.39 -4.56
N GLY A 179 -10.92 0.34 -4.47
CA GLY A 179 -11.58 0.67 -3.21
C GLY A 179 -12.09 -0.60 -2.53
N ASP A 180 -12.85 -1.41 -3.27
CA ASP A 180 -13.38 -2.68 -2.77
C ASP A 180 -12.26 -3.63 -2.35
N LEU A 181 -11.20 -3.75 -3.15
CA LEU A 181 -10.05 -4.56 -2.78
C LEU A 181 -9.37 -4.05 -1.50
N ARG A 182 -9.20 -2.74 -1.37
CA ARG A 182 -8.55 -2.13 -0.20
C ARG A 182 -9.34 -2.33 1.08
N GLU A 183 -10.65 -2.30 0.99
CA GLU A 183 -11.53 -2.48 2.15
C GLU A 183 -11.57 -3.94 2.65
N LYS A 184 -11.55 -4.91 1.73
CA LYS A 184 -11.79 -6.33 2.03
C LYS A 184 -10.54 -7.17 2.10
N ASN A 185 -9.44 -6.73 1.49
CA ASN A 185 -8.23 -7.56 1.35
C ASN A 185 -7.19 -7.23 2.42
N GLN A 186 -6.65 -8.27 3.04
CA GLN A 186 -5.54 -8.18 3.97
C GLN A 186 -4.26 -8.73 3.33
N PHE A 187 -3.17 -7.98 3.42
CA PHE A 187 -1.83 -8.34 2.89
C PHE A 187 -1.80 -8.72 1.40
N LEU A 188 -2.79 -8.30 0.60
CA LEU A 188 -2.92 -8.57 -0.83
C LEU A 188 -2.84 -10.05 -1.20
N PHE A 189 -3.48 -10.89 -0.40
CA PHE A 189 -3.72 -12.29 -0.76
C PHE A 189 -5.10 -12.43 -1.41
N PRO A 190 -5.19 -13.12 -2.56
CA PRO A 190 -6.47 -13.33 -3.21
C PRO A 190 -7.39 -14.22 -2.36
N GLY A 191 -8.69 -14.03 -2.51
CA GLY A 191 -9.69 -14.82 -1.83
C GLY A 191 -11.09 -14.45 -2.31
N LYS A 192 -12.08 -15.30 -2.01
CA LYS A 192 -13.48 -14.97 -2.25
C LYS A 192 -13.97 -14.02 -1.16
N THR A 193 -14.78 -13.05 -1.54
CA THR A 193 -15.44 -12.18 -0.56
C THR A 193 -16.39 -13.01 0.29
N GLU A 194 -16.22 -12.93 1.61
CA GLU A 194 -17.00 -13.68 2.57
C GLU A 194 -17.23 -12.87 3.83
N ARG A 195 -18.36 -13.12 4.49
CA ARG A 195 -18.70 -12.51 5.77
C ARG A 195 -18.19 -13.38 6.90
N ILE A 196 -17.33 -12.80 7.74
CA ILE A 196 -16.75 -13.47 8.90
C ILE A 196 -17.29 -12.88 10.21
N ARG A 197 -17.31 -13.68 11.26
CA ARG A 197 -17.59 -13.23 12.63
C ARG A 197 -16.52 -13.77 13.57
N PHE A 198 -16.09 -12.93 14.48
CA PHE A 198 -15.12 -13.31 15.52
C PHE A 198 -15.36 -12.54 16.82
N ALA A 199 -15.02 -13.16 17.93
CA ALA A 199 -14.97 -12.53 19.23
C ALA A 199 -13.59 -11.89 19.44
N PHE A 200 -13.56 -10.66 19.92
CA PHE A 200 -12.35 -9.92 20.26
C PHE A 200 -12.40 -9.44 21.70
N SER A 201 -11.36 -9.76 22.48
CA SER A 201 -11.21 -9.40 23.90
C SER A 201 -9.97 -8.55 24.19
N GLY A 202 -9.36 -7.99 23.14
CA GLY A 202 -8.16 -7.17 23.27
C GLY A 202 -8.43 -5.74 23.75
N LEU A 203 -7.37 -4.94 23.84
CA LEU A 203 -7.40 -3.61 24.45
C LEU A 203 -8.17 -2.55 23.64
N SER A 204 -8.14 -2.63 22.32
CA SER A 204 -8.71 -1.61 21.44
C SER A 204 -9.50 -2.22 20.30
N VAL A 205 -10.81 -2.18 20.41
CA VAL A 205 -11.73 -2.54 19.32
C VAL A 205 -11.54 -1.60 18.12
N GLN A 206 -11.26 -0.31 18.38
CA GLN A 206 -11.05 0.67 17.31
C GLN A 206 -9.88 0.26 16.40
N ALA A 207 -8.80 -0.31 16.93
CA ALA A 207 -7.68 -0.78 16.11
C ALA A 207 -8.07 -1.90 15.13
N ILE A 208 -9.03 -2.74 15.53
CA ILE A 208 -9.60 -3.76 14.63
C ILE A 208 -10.46 -3.11 13.54
N LEU A 209 -11.32 -2.15 13.90
CA LEU A 209 -12.19 -1.45 12.96
C LEU A 209 -11.39 -0.61 11.96
N ASP A 210 -10.32 0.04 12.41
CA ASP A 210 -9.42 0.80 11.53
C ASP A 210 -8.69 -0.10 10.53
N ARG A 211 -8.38 -1.33 10.93
CA ARG A 211 -7.69 -2.30 10.06
C ARG A 211 -8.63 -3.05 9.11
N LEU A 212 -9.86 -3.27 9.51
CA LEU A 212 -10.91 -3.92 8.74
C LEU A 212 -12.04 -2.91 8.48
N PRO A 213 -11.99 -2.10 7.42
CA PRO A 213 -12.95 -1.00 7.19
C PRO A 213 -14.41 -1.47 7.08
N THR A 214 -14.63 -2.72 6.65
CA THR A 214 -15.97 -3.34 6.58
C THR A 214 -16.47 -3.84 7.93
N ALA A 215 -15.63 -3.82 8.99
CA ALA A 215 -15.96 -4.39 10.28
C ALA A 215 -16.95 -3.53 11.08
N LYS A 216 -17.83 -4.19 11.79
CA LYS A 216 -18.77 -3.58 12.74
C LYS A 216 -18.90 -4.44 13.99
N VAL A 217 -19.07 -3.80 15.14
CA VAL A 217 -19.45 -4.48 16.38
C VAL A 217 -20.93 -4.81 16.31
N VAL A 218 -21.28 -6.09 16.40
CA VAL A 218 -22.67 -6.56 16.35
C VAL A 218 -23.21 -6.92 17.73
N GLU A 219 -22.32 -7.20 18.69
CA GLU A 219 -22.69 -7.53 20.06
C GLU A 219 -21.53 -7.18 21.01
N GLN A 220 -21.88 -6.79 22.24
CA GLN A 220 -20.89 -6.48 23.30
C GLN A 220 -21.24 -7.26 24.56
N ASN A 221 -20.36 -8.17 24.98
CA ASN A 221 -20.51 -9.00 26.16
C ASN A 221 -19.38 -8.72 27.16
N GLY A 222 -19.61 -7.77 28.06
CA GLY A 222 -18.58 -7.31 28.99
C GLY A 222 -17.36 -6.74 28.26
N ARG A 223 -16.22 -7.41 28.39
CA ARG A 223 -14.97 -7.03 27.70
C ARG A 223 -14.81 -7.62 26.29
N THR A 224 -15.72 -8.48 25.88
CA THR A 224 -15.66 -9.16 24.58
C THR A 224 -16.61 -8.52 23.61
N SER A 225 -16.12 -8.11 22.47
CA SER A 225 -16.91 -7.60 21.34
C SER A 225 -17.05 -8.69 20.28
N ILE A 226 -18.26 -8.92 19.79
CA ILE A 226 -18.47 -9.74 18.58
C ILE A 226 -18.43 -8.81 17.38
N ILE A 227 -17.49 -9.08 16.50
CA ILE A 227 -17.23 -8.27 15.31
C ILE A 227 -17.61 -9.07 14.07
N GLU A 228 -18.33 -8.43 13.16
CA GLU A 228 -18.67 -8.94 11.84
C GLU A 228 -17.95 -8.08 10.79
N ALA A 229 -17.33 -8.73 9.80
CA ALA A 229 -16.66 -8.04 8.70
C ALA A 229 -16.87 -8.81 7.39
N GLU A 230 -16.86 -8.08 6.27
CA GLU A 230 -16.80 -8.64 4.93
C GLU A 230 -15.35 -8.57 4.45
N VAL A 231 -14.74 -9.70 4.14
CA VAL A 231 -13.32 -9.80 3.81
C VAL A 231 -13.07 -10.76 2.66
N ASN A 232 -11.93 -10.65 2.02
CA ASN A 232 -11.47 -11.68 1.12
C ASN A 232 -10.89 -12.86 1.92
N HIS A 233 -11.63 -13.97 1.96
CA HIS A 233 -11.24 -15.18 2.67
C HIS A 233 -10.07 -15.85 1.94
N GLY A 234 -8.92 -15.79 2.54
CA GLY A 234 -7.66 -16.36 2.07
C GLY A 234 -6.56 -16.20 3.12
N ARG A 235 -5.33 -16.49 2.75
CA ARG A 235 -4.17 -16.46 3.67
C ARG A 235 -4.02 -15.13 4.42
N GLY A 236 -4.38 -14.01 3.79
CA GLY A 236 -4.22 -12.67 4.39
C GLY A 236 -5.05 -12.46 5.65
N ILE A 237 -6.34 -12.82 5.62
CA ILE A 237 -7.21 -12.66 6.80
C ILE A 237 -6.81 -13.62 7.91
N ILE A 238 -6.41 -14.84 7.59
CA ILE A 238 -5.91 -15.83 8.56
C ILE A 238 -4.68 -15.26 9.30
N MET A 239 -3.69 -14.77 8.55
CA MET A 239 -2.49 -14.16 9.11
C MET A 239 -2.83 -12.96 10.00
N TYR A 240 -3.78 -12.12 9.58
CA TYR A 240 -4.20 -10.99 10.39
C TYR A 240 -4.83 -11.43 11.71
N LEU A 241 -5.78 -12.37 11.68
CA LEU A 241 -6.46 -12.87 12.88
C LEU A 241 -5.48 -13.58 13.83
N LEU A 242 -4.56 -14.38 13.32
CA LEU A 242 -3.48 -15.02 14.09
C LEU A 242 -2.56 -13.99 14.77
N SER A 243 -2.29 -12.86 14.11
CA SER A 243 -1.45 -11.79 14.67
C SER A 243 -2.05 -11.15 15.93
N GLN A 244 -3.35 -11.30 16.15
CA GLN A 244 -4.04 -10.82 17.35
C GLN A 244 -3.84 -11.75 18.56
N GLY A 245 -3.22 -12.92 18.37
CA GLY A 245 -2.95 -13.89 19.43
C GLY A 245 -4.24 -14.40 20.10
N ALA A 246 -4.18 -14.60 21.42
CA ALA A 246 -5.30 -15.14 22.18
C ALA A 246 -6.51 -14.19 22.36
N TRP A 247 -6.44 -12.98 21.81
CA TRP A 247 -7.55 -12.01 21.90
C TRP A 247 -8.64 -12.23 20.86
N VAL A 248 -8.39 -13.07 19.86
CA VAL A 248 -9.37 -13.37 18.80
C VAL A 248 -9.78 -14.82 18.85
N LYS A 249 -11.11 -15.05 18.74
CA LYS A 249 -11.70 -16.34 18.49
C LYS A 249 -12.63 -16.23 17.28
N VAL A 250 -12.30 -16.91 16.20
CA VAL A 250 -13.18 -16.98 15.01
C VAL A 250 -14.42 -17.79 15.33
N LEU A 251 -15.59 -17.30 14.92
CA LEU A 251 -16.90 -17.89 15.19
C LEU A 251 -17.57 -18.41 13.92
N SER A 252 -17.39 -17.75 12.81
CA SER A 252 -17.92 -18.16 11.50
C SER A 252 -17.18 -17.48 10.34
N PRO A 253 -17.18 -18.06 9.13
CA PRO A 253 -17.78 -19.35 8.78
C PRO A 253 -16.97 -20.53 9.35
N GLN A 254 -17.55 -21.73 9.32
CA GLN A 254 -16.88 -22.94 9.85
C GLN A 254 -15.59 -23.24 9.13
N SER A 255 -15.52 -23.01 7.80
CA SER A 255 -14.29 -23.17 7.02
C SER A 255 -13.13 -22.35 7.59
N LEU A 256 -13.37 -21.09 7.94
CA LEU A 256 -12.35 -20.23 8.53
C LEU A 256 -11.95 -20.67 9.94
N VAL A 257 -12.92 -21.19 10.73
CA VAL A 257 -12.64 -21.78 12.05
C VAL A 257 -11.70 -22.97 11.91
N ASP A 258 -11.99 -23.87 10.97
CA ASP A 258 -11.20 -25.08 10.73
C ASP A 258 -9.78 -24.74 10.25
N GLU A 259 -9.63 -23.79 9.32
CA GLU A 259 -8.35 -23.28 8.86
C GLU A 259 -7.52 -22.65 9.98
N MET A 260 -8.16 -21.86 10.86
CA MET A 260 -7.50 -21.27 12.02
C MET A 260 -7.02 -22.33 13.01
N GLN A 261 -7.83 -23.36 13.24
CA GLN A 261 -7.43 -24.47 14.13
C GLN A 261 -6.24 -25.25 13.55
N GLU A 262 -6.26 -25.55 12.27
CA GLU A 262 -5.16 -26.24 11.59
C GLU A 262 -3.86 -25.44 11.68
N GLU A 263 -3.88 -24.13 11.41
CA GLU A 263 -2.70 -23.26 11.55
C GLU A 263 -2.19 -23.24 13.00
N LEU A 264 -3.07 -23.15 13.99
CA LEU A 264 -2.70 -23.16 15.40
C LEU A 264 -2.05 -24.48 15.80
N HIS A 265 -2.56 -25.63 15.33
CA HIS A 265 -1.95 -26.95 15.57
C HIS A 265 -0.56 -27.05 14.93
N GLN A 266 -0.42 -26.56 13.68
CA GLN A 266 0.89 -26.54 13.02
C GLN A 266 1.88 -25.62 13.77
N MET A 267 1.44 -24.46 14.23
CA MET A 267 2.26 -23.55 15.04
C MET A 267 2.71 -24.21 16.34
N LEU A 268 1.79 -24.87 17.07
CA LEU A 268 2.10 -25.54 18.33
C LEU A 268 3.10 -26.67 18.11
N ALA A 269 2.93 -27.46 17.06
CA ALA A 269 3.83 -28.56 16.72
C ALA A 269 5.29 -28.12 16.45
N LEU A 270 5.53 -26.85 16.09
CA LEU A 270 6.89 -26.32 15.94
C LEU A 270 7.62 -26.20 17.30
N TYR A 271 6.89 -26.00 18.39
CA TYR A 271 7.44 -25.87 19.73
C TYR A 271 7.52 -27.17 20.50
N GLU A 272 6.73 -28.18 20.11
CA GLU A 272 6.72 -29.50 20.73
C GLU A 272 7.82 -30.44 20.19
N LYS A 273 8.44 -30.11 19.05
CA LYS A 273 9.53 -30.85 18.41
C LYS A 273 10.93 -30.49 18.89
N ALA A 274 11.05 -29.73 20.01
CA ALA A 274 12.33 -29.31 20.57
C ALA A 274 12.87 -30.34 21.59
#